data_6d59779a9f2e8dfbdc5165d0861e9837
#
_entry.id   6d59779a9f2e8dfbdc5165d0861e9837
#
_cell.length_a   1.000
_cell.length_b   1.000
_cell.length_c   1.000
_cell.angle_alpha   90.00
_cell.angle_beta   90.00
_cell.angle_gamma   90.00
#
_symmetry.space_group_name_H-M   'P 1'
#
loop_
_entity.id
_entity.type
_entity.pdbx_description
1 polymer ?
#
loop_
_entity_poly.entity_id
_entity_poly.type
_entity_poly.pdbx_seq_one_letter_code
_entity_poly.pdbx_strand_id
1 'polypeptide(L)'
;MVDAFCATWKLVDSQNFDDYMKALGVGFATRQVGNVTKPTVVISQDGDKVVVKTLSTFKNTELSAKLGEEFDETTPDDRHSTFTMEGDKFVQVQKWGGKETKFVREIRDGKMVMTLTFEGVTAVRTYEKA
;
A
#
# COMPACT_ATOMS: atom_id res chain seq x y z
N MET A 1 -0.27 -5.39 -17.57
CA MET A 1 0.34 -5.83 -16.29
C MET A 1 -0.18 -4.97 -15.19
N VAL A 2 0.42 -3.80 -14.88
CA VAL A 2 -0.15 -2.91 -13.88
C VAL A 2 -1.34 -2.11 -14.42
N ASP A 3 -1.66 -2.20 -15.69
CA ASP A 3 -2.71 -1.43 -16.35
C ASP A 3 -4.06 -1.53 -15.63
N ALA A 4 -4.42 -2.72 -15.16
CA ALA A 4 -5.67 -2.93 -14.43
C ALA A 4 -5.74 -2.14 -13.12
N PHE A 5 -4.58 -1.75 -12.57
CA PHE A 5 -4.48 -1.00 -11.32
C PHE A 5 -4.39 0.51 -11.55
N CYS A 6 -4.13 0.94 -12.79
CA CYS A 6 -3.98 2.36 -13.12
C CYS A 6 -5.33 3.06 -13.08
N ALA A 7 -5.62 3.70 -11.97
CA ALA A 7 -6.88 4.42 -11.74
C ALA A 7 -6.75 5.24 -10.45
N THR A 8 -7.80 6.01 -10.16
CA THR A 8 -7.96 6.66 -8.87
C THR A 8 -8.88 5.78 -8.02
N TRP A 9 -8.41 5.39 -6.86
CA TRP A 9 -9.10 4.46 -5.96
C TRP A 9 -9.43 5.13 -4.64
N LYS A 10 -10.64 4.88 -4.13
CA LYS A 10 -11.09 5.38 -2.82
C LYS A 10 -11.30 4.23 -1.87
N LEU A 11 -10.81 4.34 -0.65
CA LEU A 11 -11.02 3.33 0.39
C LEU A 11 -12.49 3.29 0.79
N VAL A 12 -13.10 2.10 0.74
CA VAL A 12 -14.50 1.88 1.10
C VAL A 12 -14.67 0.87 2.23
N ASP A 13 -13.68 0.02 2.49
CA ASP A 13 -13.73 -0.95 3.58
C ASP A 13 -12.33 -1.22 4.11
N SER A 14 -12.23 -1.46 5.41
CA SER A 14 -10.96 -1.75 6.06
C SER A 14 -11.20 -2.73 7.21
N GLN A 15 -10.47 -3.84 7.19
CA GLN A 15 -10.58 -4.89 8.21
C GLN A 15 -9.23 -5.15 8.84
N ASN A 16 -9.21 -5.16 10.18
CA ASN A 16 -8.04 -5.52 10.98
C ASN A 16 -6.83 -4.58 10.80
N PHE A 17 -7.05 -3.39 10.27
CA PHE A 17 -5.96 -2.45 10.01
C PHE A 17 -5.32 -1.92 11.30
N ASP A 18 -6.11 -1.76 12.37
CA ASP A 18 -5.58 -1.35 13.69
C ASP A 18 -4.57 -2.36 14.22
N ASP A 19 -4.90 -3.65 14.17
CA ASP A 19 -3.99 -4.71 14.60
C ASP A 19 -2.72 -4.75 13.75
N TYR A 20 -2.84 -4.51 12.46
CA TYR A 20 -1.70 -4.43 11.57
C TYR A 20 -0.78 -3.26 11.95
N MET A 21 -1.34 -2.07 12.15
CA MET A 21 -0.56 -0.90 12.58
C MET A 21 0.08 -1.12 13.94
N LYS A 22 -0.65 -1.76 14.86
CA LYS A 22 -0.15 -2.08 16.19
C LYS A 22 1.05 -3.03 16.12
N ALA A 23 0.99 -4.03 15.27
CA ALA A 23 2.10 -4.96 15.05
C ALA A 23 3.34 -4.25 14.51
N LEU A 24 3.15 -3.21 13.69
CA LEU A 24 4.24 -2.38 13.17
C LEU A 24 4.82 -1.41 14.21
N GLY A 25 4.20 -1.29 15.39
CA GLY A 25 4.65 -0.38 16.43
C GLY A 25 4.11 1.03 16.32
N VAL A 26 3.06 1.25 15.53
CA VAL A 26 2.44 2.57 15.39
C VAL A 26 1.74 2.97 16.69
N GLY A 27 1.97 4.18 17.16
CA GLY A 27 1.41 4.68 18.40
C GLY A 27 -0.12 4.86 18.35
N PHE A 28 -0.75 4.89 19.52
CA PHE A 28 -2.20 4.92 19.66
C PHE A 28 -2.85 6.11 18.92
N ALA A 29 -2.30 7.31 19.08
CA ALA A 29 -2.86 8.51 18.44
C ALA A 29 -2.83 8.41 16.90
N THR A 30 -1.73 7.93 16.35
CA THR A 30 -1.57 7.73 14.91
C THR A 30 -2.49 6.64 14.40
N ARG A 31 -2.68 5.57 15.17
CA ARG A 31 -3.63 4.50 14.81
C ARG A 31 -5.07 5.02 14.74
N GLN A 32 -5.47 5.87 15.69
CA GLN A 32 -6.82 6.46 15.66
C GLN A 32 -7.05 7.25 14.38
N VAL A 33 -6.08 8.05 13.96
CA VAL A 33 -6.16 8.79 12.70
C VAL A 33 -6.21 7.84 11.51
N GLY A 34 -5.35 6.83 11.49
CA GLY A 34 -5.32 5.82 10.41
C GLY A 34 -6.63 5.05 10.28
N ASN A 35 -7.29 4.75 11.39
CA ASN A 35 -8.55 3.99 11.38
C ASN A 35 -9.72 4.78 10.83
N VAL A 36 -9.71 6.10 10.93
CA VAL A 36 -10.81 6.96 10.43
C VAL A 36 -10.49 7.60 9.09
N THR A 37 -9.24 7.58 8.66
CA THR A 37 -8.82 8.18 7.40
C THR A 37 -9.20 7.27 6.23
N LYS A 38 -9.84 7.87 5.22
CA LYS A 38 -10.16 7.17 3.97
C LYS A 38 -9.32 7.75 2.84
N PRO A 39 -8.13 7.21 2.60
CA PRO A 39 -7.24 7.77 1.59
C PRO A 39 -7.72 7.49 0.18
N THR A 40 -7.29 8.34 -0.73
CA THR A 40 -7.41 8.12 -2.17
C THR A 40 -6.05 7.66 -2.66
N VAL A 41 -6.03 6.57 -3.42
CA VAL A 41 -4.81 6.03 -4.01
C VAL A 41 -4.89 6.21 -5.52
N VAL A 42 -3.88 6.86 -6.09
CA VAL A 42 -3.78 7.04 -7.55
C VAL A 42 -2.60 6.22 -8.04
N ILE A 43 -2.88 5.25 -8.89
CA ILE A 43 -1.85 4.42 -9.50
C ILE A 43 -1.78 4.76 -10.98
N SER A 44 -0.58 5.04 -11.46
CA SER A 44 -0.34 5.38 -12.85
C SER A 44 0.98 4.79 -13.34
N GLN A 45 1.18 4.82 -14.63
CA GLN A 45 2.39 4.34 -15.27
C GLN A 45 3.01 5.48 -16.07
N ASP A 46 4.30 5.70 -15.88
CA ASP A 46 5.06 6.72 -16.61
C ASP A 46 6.27 6.02 -17.25
N GLY A 47 6.12 5.67 -18.54
CA GLY A 47 7.13 4.88 -19.24
C GLY A 47 7.27 3.50 -18.60
N ASP A 48 8.44 3.19 -18.06
CA ASP A 48 8.73 1.94 -17.38
C ASP A 48 8.57 2.02 -15.85
N LYS A 49 8.09 3.17 -15.34
CA LYS A 49 7.90 3.39 -13.91
C LYS A 49 6.43 3.29 -13.53
N VAL A 50 6.19 2.74 -12.34
CA VAL A 50 4.88 2.74 -11.70
C VAL A 50 4.89 3.82 -10.63
N VAL A 51 3.84 4.65 -10.61
CA VAL A 51 3.69 5.72 -9.63
C VAL A 51 2.48 5.41 -8.76
N VAL A 52 2.67 5.39 -7.45
CA VAL A 52 1.61 5.20 -6.46
C VAL A 52 1.55 6.43 -5.57
N LYS A 53 0.44 7.16 -5.66
CA LYS A 53 0.18 8.32 -4.81
C LYS A 53 -0.90 7.98 -3.82
N THR A 54 -0.66 8.28 -2.54
CA THR A 54 -1.67 8.13 -1.50
C THR A 54 -1.99 9.52 -0.97
N LEU A 55 -3.24 9.94 -1.11
CA LEU A 55 -3.72 11.25 -0.74
C LEU A 55 -4.73 11.15 0.39
N SER A 56 -4.51 11.88 1.48
CA SER A 56 -5.44 11.89 2.59
C SER A 56 -5.38 13.24 3.31
N THR A 57 -6.35 13.47 4.19
CA THR A 57 -6.35 14.68 5.03
C THR A 57 -5.24 14.65 6.08
N PHE A 58 -4.68 13.47 6.34
CA PHE A 58 -3.61 13.30 7.32
C PHE A 58 -2.23 13.41 6.68
N LYS A 59 -2.00 12.71 5.56
CA LYS A 59 -0.68 12.64 4.95
C LYS A 59 -0.77 12.29 3.47
N ASN A 60 0.06 12.92 2.65
CA ASN A 60 0.18 12.59 1.23
C ASN A 60 1.55 11.94 0.99
N THR A 61 1.56 10.85 0.23
CA THR A 61 2.80 10.18 -0.16
C THR A 61 2.81 9.88 -1.64
N GLU A 62 3.99 9.78 -2.23
CA GLU A 62 4.18 9.41 -3.61
C GLU A 62 5.38 8.50 -3.72
N LEU A 63 5.19 7.35 -4.39
CA LEU A 63 6.26 6.39 -4.68
C LEU A 63 6.33 6.21 -6.19
N SER A 64 7.54 6.19 -6.74
CA SER A 64 7.78 6.01 -8.16
C SER A 64 8.98 5.08 -8.35
N ALA A 65 8.78 3.97 -9.03
CA ALA A 65 9.84 2.99 -9.22
C ALA A 65 9.55 2.07 -10.40
N LYS A 66 10.59 1.43 -10.92
CA LYS A 66 10.45 0.38 -11.92
C LYS A 66 10.10 -0.95 -11.26
N LEU A 67 9.30 -1.76 -11.92
CA LEU A 67 8.99 -3.10 -11.44
C LEU A 67 10.27 -3.93 -11.32
N GLY A 68 10.41 -4.63 -10.21
CA GLY A 68 11.55 -5.51 -9.95
C GLY A 68 12.80 -4.80 -9.44
N GLU A 69 12.80 -3.48 -9.36
CA GLU A 69 13.93 -2.71 -8.82
C GLU A 69 13.63 -2.22 -7.41
N GLU A 70 14.58 -2.40 -6.51
CA GLU A 70 14.48 -1.91 -5.15
C GLU A 70 14.65 -0.39 -5.13
N PHE A 71 13.88 0.29 -4.30
CA PHE A 71 14.00 1.73 -4.10
C PHE A 71 13.89 2.07 -2.61
N ASP A 72 14.46 3.20 -2.23
CA ASP A 72 14.40 3.69 -0.86
C ASP A 72 13.16 4.55 -0.65
N GLU A 73 12.46 4.31 0.45
CA GLU A 73 11.36 5.17 0.87
C GLU A 73 11.86 6.13 1.95
N THR A 74 11.42 7.38 1.85
CA THR A 74 11.74 8.39 2.85
C THR A 74 10.91 8.14 4.11
N THR A 75 11.45 7.31 5.00
CA THR A 75 10.84 6.98 6.29
C THR A 75 11.90 7.10 7.39
N PRO A 76 11.48 7.33 8.66
CA PRO A 76 12.45 7.44 9.77
C PRO A 76 13.29 6.18 9.99
N ASP A 77 12.79 5.01 9.63
CA ASP A 77 13.50 3.73 9.81
C ASP A 77 14.15 3.20 8.54
N ASP A 78 14.31 4.08 7.53
CA ASP A 78 15.07 3.81 6.30
C ASP A 78 14.62 2.55 5.58
N ARG A 79 13.35 2.53 5.16
CA ARG A 79 12.74 1.38 4.50
C ARG A 79 13.13 1.27 3.04
N HIS A 80 13.22 0.03 2.56
CA HIS A 80 13.48 -0.31 1.16
C HIS A 80 12.28 -1.06 0.61
N SER A 81 11.84 -0.69 -0.59
CA SER A 81 10.66 -1.29 -1.21
C SER A 81 10.95 -1.83 -2.61
N THR A 82 10.20 -2.82 -3.02
CA THR A 82 10.23 -3.37 -4.37
C THR A 82 8.81 -3.58 -4.86
N PHE A 83 8.50 -3.11 -6.06
CA PHE A 83 7.23 -3.40 -6.74
C PHE A 83 7.42 -4.55 -7.71
N THR A 84 6.55 -5.55 -7.68
CA THR A 84 6.56 -6.66 -8.63
C THR A 84 5.14 -7.04 -9.04
N MET A 85 5.03 -7.79 -10.14
CA MET A 85 3.77 -8.44 -10.51
C MET A 85 3.91 -9.94 -10.25
N GLU A 86 2.99 -10.50 -9.45
CA GLU A 86 2.91 -11.94 -9.23
C GLU A 86 1.60 -12.42 -9.86
N GLY A 87 1.69 -12.88 -11.10
CA GLY A 87 0.50 -13.16 -11.89
C GLY A 87 -0.26 -11.87 -12.18
N ASP A 88 -1.51 -11.81 -11.75
CA ASP A 88 -2.38 -10.64 -11.90
C ASP A 88 -2.39 -9.73 -10.67
N LYS A 89 -1.50 -9.96 -9.71
CA LYS A 89 -1.43 -9.19 -8.47
C LYS A 89 -0.27 -8.22 -8.49
N PHE A 90 -0.50 -7.02 -8.01
CA PHE A 90 0.52 -5.98 -7.86
C PHE A 90 1.03 -6.02 -6.42
N VAL A 91 2.30 -6.44 -6.26
CA VAL A 91 2.89 -6.71 -4.96
C VAL A 91 3.95 -5.67 -4.63
N GLN A 92 3.90 -5.16 -3.40
CA GLN A 92 4.94 -4.31 -2.84
C GLN A 92 5.49 -4.99 -1.60
N VAL A 93 6.81 -5.15 -1.54
CA VAL A 93 7.51 -5.67 -0.37
C VAL A 93 8.34 -4.54 0.21
N GLN A 94 8.19 -4.28 1.51
CA GLN A 94 8.90 -3.22 2.22
C GLN A 94 9.75 -3.84 3.31
N LYS A 95 11.04 -3.49 3.35
CA LYS A 95 12.01 -4.07 4.29
C LYS A 95 12.75 -3.00 5.07
N TRP A 96 12.97 -3.26 6.36
CA TRP A 96 13.75 -2.40 7.23
C TRP A 96 14.19 -3.17 8.49
N GLY A 97 15.43 -2.92 8.94
CA GLY A 97 15.93 -3.45 10.22
C GLY A 97 15.69 -4.95 10.45
N GLY A 98 15.84 -5.77 9.42
CA GLY A 98 15.57 -7.21 9.50
C GLY A 98 14.10 -7.59 9.49
N LYS A 99 13.21 -6.63 9.28
CA LYS A 99 11.75 -6.83 9.22
C LYS A 99 11.25 -6.67 7.79
N GLU A 100 10.08 -7.25 7.52
CA GLU A 100 9.47 -7.18 6.20
C GLU A 100 7.96 -7.12 6.32
N THR A 101 7.33 -6.25 5.54
CA THR A 101 5.88 -6.23 5.36
C THR A 101 5.56 -6.35 3.87
N LYS A 102 4.41 -6.95 3.55
CA LYS A 102 4.02 -7.21 2.17
C LYS A 102 2.63 -6.65 1.92
N PHE A 103 2.48 -5.95 0.80
CA PHE A 103 1.19 -5.43 0.34
C PHE A 103 0.87 -6.13 -0.98
N VAL A 104 -0.25 -6.84 -1.03
CA VAL A 104 -0.71 -7.53 -2.25
C VAL A 104 -2.00 -6.86 -2.71
N ARG A 105 -1.99 -6.29 -3.90
CA ARG A 105 -3.17 -5.66 -4.50
C ARG A 105 -3.68 -6.55 -5.63
N GLU A 106 -4.98 -6.82 -5.64
CA GLU A 106 -5.62 -7.57 -6.72
C GLU A 106 -6.96 -6.94 -7.08
N ILE A 107 -7.42 -7.17 -8.30
CA ILE A 107 -8.70 -6.67 -8.78
C ILE A 107 -9.74 -7.78 -8.63
N ARG A 108 -10.81 -7.50 -7.88
CA ARG A 108 -11.94 -8.41 -7.70
C ARG A 108 -13.23 -7.64 -7.91
N ASP A 109 -14.04 -8.07 -8.87
CA ASP A 109 -15.36 -7.47 -9.17
C ASP A 109 -15.26 -5.93 -9.36
N GLY A 110 -14.21 -5.48 -10.05
CA GLY A 110 -14.00 -4.07 -10.32
C GLY A 110 -13.45 -3.26 -9.15
N LYS A 111 -13.15 -3.91 -8.02
CA LYS A 111 -12.58 -3.27 -6.83
C LYS A 111 -11.13 -3.69 -6.65
N MET A 112 -10.33 -2.80 -6.06
CA MET A 112 -8.95 -3.14 -5.70
C MET A 112 -8.92 -3.59 -4.24
N VAL A 113 -8.51 -4.83 -4.02
CA VAL A 113 -8.39 -5.42 -2.68
C VAL A 113 -6.92 -5.48 -2.33
N MET A 114 -6.53 -4.78 -1.26
CA MET A 114 -5.16 -4.77 -0.77
C MET A 114 -5.08 -5.59 0.52
N THR A 115 -4.21 -6.60 0.51
CA THR A 115 -3.91 -7.41 1.69
C THR A 115 -2.55 -6.99 2.22
N LEU A 116 -2.50 -6.63 3.51
CA LEU A 116 -1.29 -6.19 4.19
C LEU A 116 -0.93 -7.24 5.24
N THR A 117 0.30 -7.72 5.21
CA THR A 117 0.77 -8.74 6.17
C THR A 117 2.06 -8.31 6.84
N PHE A 118 2.14 -8.55 8.16
CA PHE A 118 3.35 -8.32 8.95
C PHE A 118 3.35 -9.25 10.16
N GLU A 119 4.38 -10.09 10.28
CA GLU A 119 4.57 -11.01 11.42
C GLU A 119 3.31 -11.81 11.79
N GLY A 120 2.63 -12.37 10.79
CA GLY A 120 1.44 -13.18 11.02
C GLY A 120 0.14 -12.39 11.19
N VAL A 121 0.20 -11.07 11.22
CA VAL A 121 -0.99 -10.20 11.28
C VAL A 121 -1.37 -9.80 9.87
N THR A 122 -2.65 -9.95 9.52
CA THR A 122 -3.17 -9.64 8.18
C THR A 122 -4.30 -8.62 8.29
N ALA A 123 -4.23 -7.58 7.45
CA ALA A 123 -5.31 -6.62 7.28
C ALA A 123 -5.76 -6.62 5.82
N VAL A 124 -7.02 -6.29 5.57
CA VAL A 124 -7.59 -6.21 4.22
C VAL A 124 -8.25 -4.85 4.04
N ARG A 125 -7.88 -4.15 2.98
CA ARG A 125 -8.45 -2.85 2.64
C ARG A 125 -8.97 -2.89 1.22
N THR A 126 -10.24 -2.52 1.05
CA THR A 126 -10.93 -2.55 -0.24
C THR A 126 -11.14 -1.14 -0.76
N TYR A 127 -10.81 -0.93 -2.03
CA TYR A 127 -10.91 0.36 -2.71
C TYR A 127 -11.83 0.24 -3.91
N GLU A 128 -12.61 1.28 -4.18
CA GLU A 128 -13.43 1.40 -5.40
C GLU A 128 -12.85 2.51 -6.29
N LYS A 129 -13.09 2.40 -7.59
CA LYS A 129 -12.74 3.48 -8.52
C LYS A 129 -13.54 4.74 -8.19
N ALA A 130 -12.82 5.83 -8.11
CA ALA A 130 -13.43 7.12 -7.84
C ALA A 130 -14.16 7.66 -9.06
#